data_8c224bd703fdc0af70bf62d4ab27fc05
#
_entry.id   8c224bd703fdc0af70bf62d4ab27fc05
#
_cell.length_a   1.000
_cell.length_b   1.000
_cell.length_c   1.000
_cell.angle_alpha   90.00
_cell.angle_beta   90.00
_cell.angle_gamma   90.00
#
_symmetry.space_group_name_H-M   'P 1'
#
loop_
_entity.id
_entity.type
_entity.pdbx_description
1 polymer ?
#
loop_
_entity_poly.entity_id
_entity_poly.type
_entity_poly.pdbx_seq_one_letter_code
_entity_poly.pdbx_strand_id
1 'polypeptide(L)'
;MTATKYYHSLDFDLSPEAKQWVLDRYKDKFKEQFYHHDDTSEFFSKQAQEEWHSSLVGIEINNFLKNYGCDTSMAGITTFICNREEYYPGNPHMDILCKSLINKVLGTSYKYEKVIKTRLNIMVQGNLEDEMVWWGDFGPDHPALADVEYLDLSTNLPFTCRNIPGETKEDRLKLAGTPTCVAGNYMSPSAFVKTDCVHTVNCSPVPRLLVTVPIDKSIDEILSFTNV
;
A
#
# COMPACT_ATOMS: atom_id res chain seq x y z
N MET A 1 21.05 -7.26 -8.97
CA MET A 1 19.59 -6.98 -9.04
C MET A 1 19.44 -5.57 -9.58
N THR A 2 18.77 -5.39 -10.71
CA THR A 2 18.49 -4.06 -11.25
C THR A 2 17.33 -3.49 -10.44
N ALA A 3 17.63 -2.61 -9.47
CA ALA A 3 16.60 -1.80 -8.84
C ALA A 3 15.91 -0.99 -9.94
N THR A 4 14.64 -1.21 -10.14
CA THR A 4 13.87 -0.35 -11.04
C THR A 4 13.46 0.90 -10.27
N LYS A 5 13.29 2.01 -10.95
CA LYS A 5 12.81 3.29 -10.38
C LYS A 5 11.48 3.14 -9.60
N TYR A 6 10.72 2.09 -9.82
CA TYR A 6 9.35 1.91 -9.33
C TYR A 6 9.20 0.85 -8.26
N TYR A 7 10.12 -0.11 -8.19
CA TYR A 7 10.10 -1.14 -7.15
C TYR A 7 11.49 -1.71 -6.91
N HIS A 8 11.66 -2.35 -5.76
CA HIS A 8 12.84 -3.10 -5.39
C HIS A 8 12.40 -4.38 -4.68
N SER A 9 12.57 -5.52 -5.35
CA SER A 9 12.26 -6.83 -4.78
C SER A 9 13.21 -7.16 -3.64
N LEU A 10 12.68 -7.77 -2.59
CA LEU A 10 13.39 -8.08 -1.36
C LEU A 10 13.35 -9.57 -1.08
N ASP A 11 14.39 -10.06 -0.44
CA ASP A 11 14.47 -11.42 0.09
C ASP A 11 14.02 -11.48 1.57
N PHE A 12 13.11 -10.58 1.94
CA PHE A 12 12.48 -10.56 3.25
C PHE A 12 11.13 -11.25 3.20
N ASP A 13 10.91 -12.19 4.09
CA ASP A 13 9.62 -12.85 4.25
C ASP A 13 9.25 -12.91 5.74
N LEU A 14 7.97 -12.94 6.02
CA LEU A 14 7.46 -13.21 7.37
C LEU A 14 7.66 -14.68 7.70
N SER A 15 7.92 -14.97 8.97
CA SER A 15 7.94 -16.36 9.45
C SER A 15 6.59 -17.06 9.20
N PRO A 16 6.58 -18.38 9.10
CA PRO A 16 5.33 -19.14 8.96
C PRO A 16 4.30 -18.81 10.05
N GLU A 17 4.76 -18.62 11.27
CA GLU A 17 3.93 -18.25 12.42
C GLU A 17 3.31 -16.87 12.28
N ALA A 18 4.10 -15.89 11.81
CA ALA A 18 3.61 -14.54 11.54
C ALA A 18 2.58 -14.53 10.41
N LYS A 19 2.84 -15.25 9.31
CA LYS A 19 1.87 -15.43 8.23
C LYS A 19 0.58 -16.07 8.72
N GLN A 20 0.68 -17.13 9.52
CA GLN A 20 -0.48 -17.82 10.06
C GLN A 20 -1.34 -16.90 10.93
N TRP A 21 -0.70 -16.04 11.75
CA TRP A 21 -1.42 -15.04 12.54
C TRP A 21 -2.26 -14.10 11.66
N VAL A 22 -1.71 -13.63 10.53
CA VAL A 22 -2.43 -12.79 9.57
C VAL A 22 -3.58 -13.58 8.92
N LEU A 23 -3.32 -14.79 8.47
CA LEU A 23 -4.34 -15.64 7.84
C LEU A 23 -5.52 -15.92 8.78
N ASP A 24 -5.24 -16.20 10.06
CA ASP A 24 -6.30 -16.46 11.06
C ASP A 24 -7.16 -15.21 11.33
N ARG A 25 -6.54 -14.04 11.31
CA ARG A 25 -7.24 -12.76 11.49
C ARG A 25 -8.21 -12.45 10.34
N TYR A 26 -7.86 -12.84 9.12
CA TYR A 26 -8.62 -12.52 7.92
C TYR A 26 -9.36 -13.71 7.29
N LYS A 27 -9.31 -14.89 7.90
CA LYS A 27 -9.90 -16.13 7.36
C LYS A 27 -11.36 -16.01 6.94
N ASP A 28 -12.16 -15.22 7.65
CA ASP A 28 -13.58 -15.07 7.36
C ASP A 28 -13.80 -14.11 6.18
N LYS A 29 -12.93 -13.12 6.01
CA LYS A 29 -12.98 -12.17 4.90
C LYS A 29 -12.64 -12.84 3.55
N PHE A 30 -11.80 -13.87 3.54
CA PHE A 30 -11.53 -14.65 2.34
C PHE A 30 -12.71 -15.48 1.82
N LYS A 31 -13.71 -15.70 2.65
CA LYS A 31 -14.93 -16.43 2.25
C LYS A 31 -15.93 -15.54 1.51
N GLU A 32 -15.79 -14.23 1.61
CA GLU A 32 -16.64 -13.27 0.92
C GLU A 32 -16.16 -13.13 -0.53
N GLN A 33 -17.00 -13.56 -1.47
CA GLN A 33 -16.73 -13.36 -2.89
C GLN A 33 -16.66 -11.86 -3.21
N PHE A 34 -15.73 -11.47 -4.08
CA PHE A 34 -15.53 -10.09 -4.54
C PHE A 34 -15.04 -9.10 -3.49
N TYR A 35 -14.48 -9.60 -2.39
CA TYR A 35 -13.94 -8.71 -1.38
C TYR A 35 -12.65 -8.04 -1.89
N HIS A 36 -12.74 -6.73 -2.06
CA HIS A 36 -11.59 -5.85 -2.30
C HIS A 36 -11.57 -4.80 -1.21
N HIS A 37 -10.64 -4.91 -0.30
CA HIS A 37 -10.54 -3.99 0.82
C HIS A 37 -9.08 -3.69 1.17
N ASP A 38 -8.78 -2.43 1.23
CA ASP A 38 -7.72 -1.89 2.06
C ASP A 38 -8.35 -1.74 3.45
N ASP A 39 -7.89 -2.50 4.44
CA ASP A 39 -8.55 -2.47 5.75
C ASP A 39 -8.16 -1.20 6.53
N THR A 40 -8.64 -0.08 6.01
CA THR A 40 -8.44 1.23 6.59
C THR A 40 -9.04 1.35 7.98
N SER A 41 -10.07 0.55 8.31
CA SER A 41 -10.68 0.57 9.65
C SER A 41 -9.68 0.14 10.73
N GLU A 42 -8.86 -0.87 10.44
CA GLU A 42 -7.80 -1.29 11.35
C GLU A 42 -6.65 -0.28 11.41
N PHE A 43 -6.29 0.28 10.27
CA PHE A 43 -5.26 1.31 10.19
C PHE A 43 -5.61 2.53 11.07
N PHE A 44 -6.86 2.94 11.12
CA PHE A 44 -7.31 4.12 11.88
C PHE A 44 -7.77 3.81 13.30
N SER A 45 -7.58 2.60 13.79
CA SER A 45 -7.80 2.21 15.18
C SER A 45 -6.48 2.16 15.94
N LYS A 46 -6.33 3.02 16.97
CA LYS A 46 -5.16 2.98 17.84
C LYS A 46 -4.96 1.60 18.48
N GLN A 47 -6.06 0.98 18.93
CA GLN A 47 -6.00 -0.36 19.53
C GLN A 47 -5.50 -1.40 18.52
N ALA A 48 -6.00 -1.37 17.29
CA ALA A 48 -5.57 -2.30 16.25
C ALA A 48 -4.08 -2.09 15.91
N GLN A 49 -3.60 -0.84 15.86
CA GLN A 49 -2.18 -0.58 15.63
C GLN A 49 -1.31 -1.05 16.80
N GLU A 50 -1.74 -0.88 18.03
CA GLU A 50 -1.03 -1.42 19.21
C GLU A 50 -0.95 -2.96 19.14
N GLU A 51 -2.02 -3.62 18.72
CA GLU A 51 -2.06 -5.07 18.52
C GLU A 51 -1.11 -5.51 17.38
N TRP A 52 -1.15 -4.84 16.24
CA TRP A 52 -0.23 -5.09 15.13
C TRP A 52 1.23 -4.95 15.55
N HIS A 53 1.60 -3.84 16.19
CA HIS A 53 2.98 -3.56 16.60
C HIS A 53 3.50 -4.51 17.67
N SER A 54 2.62 -5.02 18.53
CA SER A 54 2.98 -6.01 19.55
C SER A 54 2.98 -7.46 19.05
N SER A 55 2.41 -7.71 17.89
CA SER A 55 2.39 -9.04 17.28
C SER A 55 3.76 -9.46 16.74
N LEU A 56 3.92 -10.76 16.47
CA LEU A 56 5.12 -11.27 15.81
C LEU A 56 5.35 -10.60 14.45
N VAL A 57 4.28 -10.34 13.69
CA VAL A 57 4.33 -9.62 12.41
C VAL A 57 4.96 -8.23 12.57
N GLY A 58 4.46 -7.44 13.52
CA GLY A 58 4.99 -6.11 13.78
C GLY A 58 6.44 -6.12 14.24
N ILE A 59 6.81 -7.08 15.08
CA ILE A 59 8.19 -7.25 15.55
C ILE A 59 9.13 -7.57 14.38
N GLU A 60 8.77 -8.52 13.51
CA GLU A 60 9.59 -8.90 12.36
C GLU A 60 9.74 -7.75 11.36
N ILE A 61 8.64 -7.08 11.02
CA ILE A 61 8.65 -5.92 10.12
C ILE A 61 9.50 -4.78 10.69
N ASN A 62 9.33 -4.45 11.98
CA ASN A 62 10.11 -3.39 12.61
C ASN A 62 11.61 -3.71 12.63
N ASN A 63 11.98 -4.96 12.93
CA ASN A 63 13.36 -5.38 12.91
C ASN A 63 13.98 -5.31 11.51
N PHE A 64 13.20 -5.69 10.49
CA PHE A 64 13.62 -5.57 9.10
C PHE A 64 13.81 -4.11 8.69
N LEU A 65 12.82 -3.25 8.94
CA LEU A 65 12.84 -1.84 8.54
C LEU A 65 13.94 -1.02 9.22
N LYS A 66 14.34 -1.38 10.44
CA LYS A 66 15.48 -0.74 11.13
C LYS A 66 16.78 -0.84 10.35
N ASN A 67 16.98 -1.93 9.58
CA ASN A 67 18.17 -2.09 8.74
C ASN A 67 18.21 -1.07 7.58
N TYR A 68 17.10 -0.44 7.29
CA TYR A 68 16.94 0.61 6.27
C TYR A 68 16.70 2.00 6.86
N GLY A 69 16.89 2.14 8.17
CA GLY A 69 16.64 3.42 8.87
C GLY A 69 15.18 3.87 8.80
N CYS A 70 14.26 2.92 8.67
CA CYS A 70 12.81 3.13 8.66
C CYS A 70 12.18 2.59 9.94
N ASP A 71 10.99 3.05 10.23
CA ASP A 71 10.15 2.48 11.28
C ASP A 71 8.68 2.46 10.84
N THR A 72 7.86 1.71 11.56
CA THR A 72 6.42 1.59 11.31
C THR A 72 5.60 2.59 12.13
N SER A 73 6.20 3.33 13.05
CA SER A 73 5.50 4.16 14.05
C SER A 73 4.68 5.29 13.43
N MET A 74 5.12 5.77 12.27
CA MET A 74 4.49 6.91 11.60
C MET A 74 3.29 6.54 10.74
N ALA A 75 3.18 5.28 10.33
CA ALA A 75 2.30 4.94 9.22
C ALA A 75 1.42 3.71 9.46
N GLY A 76 1.72 2.95 10.52
CA GLY A 76 0.99 1.74 10.86
C GLY A 76 1.25 0.55 9.93
N ILE A 77 0.67 -0.57 10.29
CA ILE A 77 0.65 -1.80 9.51
C ILE A 77 -0.78 -2.06 9.10
N THR A 78 -1.01 -2.35 7.84
CA THR A 78 -2.34 -2.65 7.30
C THR A 78 -2.29 -3.83 6.34
N THR A 79 -3.43 -4.26 5.86
CA THR A 79 -3.54 -5.36 4.91
C THR A 79 -4.25 -4.90 3.64
N PHE A 80 -3.91 -5.55 2.56
CA PHE A 80 -4.63 -5.45 1.30
C PHE A 80 -5.14 -6.85 0.93
N ILE A 81 -6.44 -6.98 0.73
CA ILE A 81 -7.11 -8.23 0.38
C ILE A 81 -7.77 -8.06 -0.98
N CYS A 82 -7.51 -8.98 -1.89
CA CYS A 82 -8.26 -9.10 -3.13
C CYS A 82 -8.72 -10.56 -3.26
N ASN A 83 -10.02 -10.77 -3.31
CA ASN A 83 -10.63 -12.08 -3.54
C ASN A 83 -11.68 -11.95 -4.63
N ARG A 84 -11.28 -12.23 -5.88
CA ARG A 84 -12.15 -12.11 -7.06
C ARG A 84 -12.04 -13.36 -7.92
N GLU A 85 -13.14 -13.72 -8.55
CA GLU A 85 -13.20 -14.86 -9.47
C GLU A 85 -12.64 -14.52 -10.86
N GLU A 86 -12.52 -13.23 -11.17
CA GLU A 86 -12.05 -12.75 -12.47
C GLU A 86 -10.90 -11.76 -12.30
N TYR A 87 -10.10 -11.61 -13.35
CA TYR A 87 -9.07 -10.58 -13.44
C TYR A 87 -9.68 -9.19 -13.17
N TYR A 88 -9.10 -8.48 -12.21
CA TYR A 88 -9.56 -7.16 -11.83
C TYR A 88 -8.46 -6.13 -12.05
N PRO A 89 -8.59 -5.30 -13.07
CA PRO A 89 -7.72 -4.17 -13.22
C PRO A 89 -8.09 -3.10 -12.18
N GLY A 90 -7.14 -2.72 -11.33
CA GLY A 90 -7.35 -1.72 -10.29
C GLY A 90 -7.62 -0.31 -10.81
N ASN A 91 -8.08 0.58 -9.95
CA ASN A 91 -8.23 1.99 -10.28
C ASN A 91 -6.89 2.72 -10.15
N PRO A 92 -6.48 3.54 -11.14
CA PRO A 92 -5.32 4.41 -10.99
C PRO A 92 -5.50 5.36 -9.81
N HIS A 93 -4.52 5.41 -8.92
CA HIS A 93 -4.52 6.27 -7.73
C HIS A 93 -3.10 6.58 -7.27
N MET A 94 -2.99 7.49 -6.35
CA MET A 94 -1.76 7.80 -5.64
C MET A 94 -2.01 7.67 -4.14
N ASP A 95 -1.06 7.11 -3.43
CA ASP A 95 -1.20 6.92 -1.98
C ASP A 95 -0.97 8.23 -1.23
N ILE A 96 -1.97 8.65 -0.49
CA ILE A 96 -1.90 9.84 0.36
C ILE A 96 -2.46 9.51 1.74
N LEU A 97 -1.68 9.76 2.78
CA LEU A 97 -2.18 9.71 4.15
C LEU A 97 -2.93 10.99 4.48
N CYS A 98 -4.22 10.85 4.69
CA CYS A 98 -5.08 11.96 5.10
C CYS A 98 -4.69 12.49 6.49
N LYS A 99 -4.39 13.78 6.59
CA LYS A 99 -3.94 14.43 7.84
C LYS A 99 -4.94 14.30 8.99
N SER A 100 -6.23 14.37 8.70
CA SER A 100 -7.27 14.26 9.73
C SER A 100 -7.29 12.87 10.34
N LEU A 101 -7.10 11.85 9.55
CA LEU A 101 -7.01 10.47 9.99
C LEU A 101 -5.70 10.21 10.75
N ILE A 102 -4.57 10.67 10.23
CA ILE A 102 -3.27 10.55 10.92
C ILE A 102 -3.32 11.24 12.28
N ASN A 103 -3.81 12.46 12.34
CA ASN A 103 -3.90 13.22 13.60
C ASN A 103 -4.80 12.51 14.62
N LYS A 104 -5.91 11.94 14.17
CA LYS A 104 -6.84 11.21 15.04
C LYS A 104 -6.20 9.94 15.62
N VAL A 105 -5.52 9.17 14.77
CA VAL A 105 -4.95 7.86 15.16
C VAL A 105 -3.68 8.02 16.00
N LEU A 106 -2.79 8.90 15.56
CA LEU A 106 -1.47 9.06 16.18
C LEU A 106 -1.42 10.17 17.25
N GLY A 107 -2.53 10.90 17.45
CA GLY A 107 -2.56 12.04 18.38
C GLY A 107 -1.61 13.18 17.97
N THR A 108 -1.36 13.33 16.68
CA THR A 108 -0.44 14.32 16.12
C THR A 108 -1.17 15.59 15.67
N SER A 109 -0.43 16.59 15.20
CA SER A 109 -0.96 17.87 14.73
C SER A 109 -0.43 18.25 13.34
N TYR A 110 -0.35 17.29 12.42
CA TYR A 110 0.06 17.57 11.04
C TYR A 110 -0.88 18.57 10.37
N LYS A 111 -0.29 19.53 9.67
CA LYS A 111 -1.03 20.60 8.97
C LYS A 111 -1.40 20.25 7.54
N TYR A 112 -0.65 19.35 6.93
CA TYR A 112 -0.77 19.01 5.51
C TYR A 112 -0.95 17.50 5.33
N GLU A 113 -1.55 17.12 4.20
CA GLU A 113 -1.61 15.74 3.77
C GLU A 113 -0.19 15.18 3.57
N LYS A 114 0.03 13.93 3.96
CA LYS A 114 1.32 13.26 3.77
C LYS A 114 1.25 12.34 2.55
N VAL A 115 2.14 12.59 1.60
CA VAL A 115 2.35 11.66 0.48
C VAL A 115 3.16 10.47 0.98
N ILE A 116 2.65 9.27 0.72
CA ILE A 116 3.39 8.03 0.96
C ILE A 116 4.29 7.82 -0.24
N LYS A 117 5.62 7.91 -0.03
CA LYS A 117 6.58 7.77 -1.13
C LYS A 117 6.78 6.30 -1.53
N THR A 118 6.74 5.41 -0.56
CA THR A 118 7.03 3.99 -0.75
C THR A 118 6.14 3.16 0.17
N ARG A 119 5.74 1.97 -0.28
CA ARG A 119 5.20 0.92 0.61
C ARG A 119 6.15 -0.27 0.65
N LEU A 120 6.32 -0.85 1.82
CA LEU A 120 6.78 -2.22 1.94
C LEU A 120 5.56 -3.13 1.79
N ASN A 121 5.51 -3.94 0.75
CA ASN A 121 4.50 -4.96 0.54
C ASN A 121 5.08 -6.35 0.80
N ILE A 122 4.37 -7.19 1.56
CA ILE A 122 4.80 -8.54 1.91
C ILE A 122 3.66 -9.50 1.58
N MET A 123 3.93 -10.51 0.76
CA MET A 123 2.95 -11.51 0.38
C MET A 123 2.73 -12.50 1.52
N VAL A 124 1.49 -12.57 2.01
CA VAL A 124 1.06 -13.58 2.98
C VAL A 124 0.42 -14.77 2.27
N GLN A 125 -0.47 -14.47 1.32
CA GLN A 125 -1.13 -15.44 0.46
C GLN A 125 -1.34 -14.82 -0.92
N GLY A 126 -1.26 -15.62 -1.96
CA GLY A 126 -1.49 -15.19 -3.34
C GLY A 126 -0.51 -15.83 -4.31
N ASN A 127 -0.48 -15.30 -5.52
CA ASN A 127 0.49 -15.67 -6.52
C ASN A 127 1.27 -14.42 -6.98
N LEU A 128 2.28 -14.65 -7.79
CA LEU A 128 3.12 -13.58 -8.35
C LEU A 128 2.61 -13.06 -9.70
N GLU A 129 1.42 -13.48 -10.15
CA GLU A 129 0.87 -13.10 -11.46
C GLU A 129 0.22 -11.71 -11.45
N ASP A 130 0.03 -11.13 -10.26
CA ASP A 130 -0.47 -9.76 -10.15
C ASP A 130 0.53 -8.78 -10.75
N GLU A 131 0.00 -7.81 -11.50
CA GLU A 131 0.80 -6.77 -12.11
C GLU A 131 0.63 -5.46 -11.37
N MET A 132 1.72 -4.79 -11.13
CA MET A 132 1.70 -3.39 -10.71
C MET A 132 2.04 -2.49 -11.89
N VAL A 133 1.27 -1.43 -12.04
CA VAL A 133 1.33 -0.49 -13.17
C VAL A 133 1.57 0.91 -12.65
N TRP A 134 2.51 1.64 -13.26
CA TRP A 134 2.84 3.01 -12.87
C TRP A 134 2.78 3.98 -14.04
N TRP A 135 2.30 5.18 -13.75
CA TRP A 135 2.38 6.37 -14.59
C TRP A 135 3.34 7.35 -13.90
N GLY A 136 4.63 7.15 -14.09
CA GLY A 136 5.68 7.79 -13.29
C GLY A 136 5.79 9.30 -13.40
N ASP A 137 5.26 9.88 -14.45
CA ASP A 137 5.25 11.32 -14.66
C ASP A 137 4.12 12.01 -13.87
N PHE A 138 3.14 11.24 -13.36
CA PHE A 138 2.05 11.73 -12.53
C PHE A 138 2.42 11.72 -11.04
N GLY A 139 3.37 12.58 -10.67
CA GLY A 139 3.68 12.85 -9.26
C GLY A 139 2.68 13.82 -8.62
N PRO A 140 2.83 14.11 -7.31
CA PRO A 140 1.87 14.92 -6.54
C PRO A 140 1.52 16.28 -7.13
N ASP A 141 2.46 16.91 -7.85
CA ASP A 141 2.30 18.23 -8.42
C ASP A 141 1.83 18.22 -9.89
N HIS A 142 1.49 17.04 -10.43
CA HIS A 142 1.07 16.94 -11.82
C HIS A 142 -0.22 17.72 -12.08
N PRO A 143 -0.28 18.60 -13.11
CA PRO A 143 -1.41 19.52 -13.33
C PRO A 143 -2.73 18.82 -13.68
N ALA A 144 -2.69 17.58 -14.18
CA ALA A 144 -3.90 16.80 -14.45
C ALA A 144 -4.50 16.14 -13.19
N LEU A 145 -3.83 16.20 -12.03
CA LEU A 145 -4.41 15.73 -10.79
C LEU A 145 -5.37 16.77 -10.23
N ALA A 146 -6.50 16.32 -9.72
CA ALA A 146 -7.48 17.14 -9.03
C ALA A 146 -7.64 16.70 -7.58
N ASP A 147 -8.14 17.59 -6.75
CA ASP A 147 -8.57 17.25 -5.41
C ASP A 147 -9.89 16.50 -5.50
N VAL A 148 -9.89 15.25 -5.05
CA VAL A 148 -11.05 14.36 -5.05
C VAL A 148 -11.44 14.10 -3.61
N GLU A 149 -12.71 14.35 -3.30
CA GLU A 149 -13.25 14.04 -1.98
C GLU A 149 -13.67 12.57 -1.91
N TYR A 150 -13.28 11.92 -0.83
CA TYR A 150 -13.65 10.57 -0.49
C TYR A 150 -14.29 10.55 0.89
N LEU A 151 -15.14 9.56 1.12
CA LEU A 151 -15.67 9.24 2.43
C LEU A 151 -15.00 7.96 2.93
N ASP A 152 -14.28 8.05 4.03
CA ASP A 152 -13.80 6.83 4.70
C ASP A 152 -15.01 6.12 5.34
N LEU A 153 -15.34 4.94 4.80
CA LEU A 153 -16.53 4.20 5.21
C LEU A 153 -16.44 3.65 6.64
N SER A 154 -15.24 3.50 7.17
CA SER A 154 -15.02 2.98 8.51
C SER A 154 -15.18 4.05 9.59
N THR A 155 -14.74 5.26 9.31
CA THR A 155 -14.77 6.39 10.25
C THR A 155 -15.90 7.38 9.95
N ASN A 156 -16.53 7.27 8.78
CA ASN A 156 -17.50 8.21 8.24
C ASN A 156 -16.97 9.66 8.18
N LEU A 157 -15.67 9.81 7.95
CA LEU A 157 -15.00 11.09 7.84
C LEU A 157 -14.69 11.41 6.38
N PRO A 158 -14.99 12.61 5.88
CA PRO A 158 -14.54 13.04 4.57
C PRO A 158 -13.04 13.28 4.60
N PHE A 159 -12.37 12.92 3.50
CA PHE A 159 -10.98 13.28 3.25
C PHE A 159 -10.79 13.64 1.79
N THR A 160 -9.83 14.51 1.52
CA THR A 160 -9.51 14.97 0.17
C THR A 160 -8.12 14.46 -0.19
N CYS A 161 -7.99 13.84 -1.34
CA CYS A 161 -6.68 13.50 -1.87
C CYS A 161 -6.56 13.92 -3.35
N ARG A 162 -5.33 14.21 -3.78
CA ARG A 162 -5.05 14.46 -5.18
C ARG A 162 -5.01 13.15 -5.93
N ASN A 163 -5.83 13.06 -6.98
CA ASN A 163 -5.92 11.85 -7.77
C ASN A 163 -6.27 12.19 -9.23
N ILE A 164 -6.17 11.22 -10.14
CA ILE A 164 -6.66 11.38 -11.50
C ILE A 164 -8.18 11.56 -11.44
N PRO A 165 -8.72 12.70 -11.94
CA PRO A 165 -10.16 12.92 -11.99
C PRO A 165 -10.79 11.97 -13.02
N GLY A 166 -12.05 11.64 -12.81
CA GLY A 166 -12.84 10.81 -13.71
C GLY A 166 -13.99 10.15 -12.96
N GLU A 167 -15.16 10.13 -13.58
CA GLU A 167 -16.34 9.48 -13.01
C GLU A 167 -16.21 7.96 -13.09
N THR A 168 -15.63 7.48 -14.20
CA THR A 168 -15.39 6.07 -14.44
C THR A 168 -13.90 5.72 -14.40
N LYS A 169 -13.60 4.45 -14.28
CA LYS A 169 -12.25 3.93 -14.40
C LYS A 169 -11.67 4.17 -15.78
N GLU A 170 -12.48 4.00 -16.82
CA GLU A 170 -12.13 4.21 -18.22
C GLU A 170 -11.68 5.66 -18.45
N ASP A 171 -12.39 6.64 -17.85
CA ASP A 171 -12.02 8.06 -17.92
C ASP A 171 -10.66 8.31 -17.29
N ARG A 172 -10.40 7.70 -16.12
CA ARG A 172 -9.13 7.82 -15.41
C ARG A 172 -7.99 7.18 -16.19
N LEU A 173 -8.19 6.00 -16.75
CA LEU A 173 -7.18 5.32 -17.58
C LEU A 173 -6.90 6.10 -18.87
N LYS A 174 -7.93 6.68 -19.48
CA LYS A 174 -7.76 7.53 -20.67
C LYS A 174 -6.94 8.78 -20.36
N LEU A 175 -7.18 9.41 -19.22
CA LEU A 175 -6.44 10.58 -18.79
C LEU A 175 -4.99 10.23 -18.40
N ALA A 176 -4.79 9.09 -17.73
CA ALA A 176 -3.46 8.60 -17.37
C ALA A 176 -2.61 8.24 -18.59
N GLY A 177 -3.25 7.82 -19.69
CA GLY A 177 -2.56 7.46 -20.91
C GLY A 177 -1.76 6.17 -20.81
N THR A 178 -0.60 6.14 -21.49
CA THR A 178 0.25 4.95 -21.53
C THR A 178 1.04 4.81 -20.23
N PRO A 179 1.03 3.63 -19.59
CA PRO A 179 1.87 3.39 -18.41
C PRO A 179 3.36 3.56 -18.71
N THR A 180 4.09 4.10 -17.74
CA THR A 180 5.54 4.22 -17.82
C THR A 180 6.24 2.91 -17.46
N CYS A 181 5.63 2.11 -16.59
CA CYS A 181 6.13 0.81 -16.17
C CYS A 181 4.97 -0.14 -15.89
N VAL A 182 5.14 -1.38 -16.32
CA VAL A 182 4.28 -2.52 -15.94
C VAL A 182 5.21 -3.62 -15.45
N ALA A 183 4.96 -4.12 -14.25
CA ALA A 183 5.76 -5.20 -13.68
C ALA A 183 4.86 -6.28 -13.08
N GLY A 184 4.92 -7.47 -13.67
CA GLY A 184 4.52 -8.71 -13.02
C GLY A 184 5.64 -9.24 -12.15
N ASN A 185 5.32 -10.10 -11.20
CA ASN A 185 6.29 -10.74 -10.30
C ASN A 185 7.23 -9.75 -9.57
N TYR A 186 6.73 -8.53 -9.29
CA TYR A 186 7.52 -7.47 -8.67
C TYR A 186 7.85 -7.76 -7.20
N MET A 187 7.08 -8.64 -6.55
CA MET A 187 7.33 -9.14 -5.20
C MET A 187 7.89 -10.56 -5.25
N SER A 188 8.92 -10.84 -4.43
CA SER A 188 9.42 -12.21 -4.27
C SER A 188 10.29 -12.32 -3.00
N PRO A 189 9.72 -12.57 -1.85
CA PRO A 189 8.32 -12.59 -1.38
C PRO A 189 7.77 -11.20 -1.02
N SER A 190 8.62 -10.17 -1.00
CA SER A 190 8.25 -8.81 -0.68
C SER A 190 8.93 -7.80 -1.60
N ALA A 191 8.48 -6.55 -1.54
CA ALA A 191 9.12 -5.45 -2.27
C ALA A 191 8.88 -4.10 -1.61
N PHE A 192 9.82 -3.18 -1.77
CA PHE A 192 9.54 -1.76 -1.71
C PHE A 192 8.91 -1.33 -3.04
N VAL A 193 7.78 -0.66 -2.99
CA VAL A 193 7.06 -0.18 -4.17
C VAL A 193 6.84 1.32 -4.08
N LYS A 194 7.08 2.01 -5.18
CA LYS A 194 6.86 3.47 -5.31
C LYS A 194 5.37 3.76 -5.36
N THR A 195 4.90 4.70 -4.53
CA THR A 195 3.49 5.05 -4.40
C THR A 195 3.21 6.55 -4.42
N ASP A 196 4.27 7.38 -4.53
CA ASP A 196 4.17 8.83 -4.70
C ASP A 196 3.96 9.27 -6.15
N CYS A 197 3.57 8.38 -7.01
CA CYS A 197 3.06 8.66 -8.35
C CYS A 197 1.83 7.80 -8.61
N VAL A 198 1.07 8.15 -9.64
CA VAL A 198 -0.11 7.37 -9.99
C VAL A 198 0.27 5.95 -10.34
N HIS A 199 -0.40 5.01 -9.71
CA HIS A 199 -0.21 3.58 -9.90
C HIS A 199 -1.51 2.82 -9.72
N THR A 200 -1.50 1.55 -10.08
CA THR A 200 -2.57 0.60 -9.79
C THR A 200 -2.04 -0.82 -9.70
N VAL A 201 -2.83 -1.71 -9.14
CA VAL A 201 -2.56 -3.15 -9.14
C VAL A 201 -3.67 -3.85 -9.93
N ASN A 202 -3.26 -4.64 -10.90
CA ASN A 202 -4.13 -5.55 -11.62
C ASN A 202 -4.07 -6.90 -10.91
N CYS A 203 -5.18 -7.29 -10.29
CA CYS A 203 -5.27 -8.53 -9.53
C CYS A 203 -5.67 -9.70 -10.43
N SER A 204 -4.95 -10.80 -10.34
CA SER A 204 -5.33 -12.08 -10.91
C SER A 204 -6.53 -12.68 -10.15
N PRO A 205 -7.22 -13.69 -10.71
CA PRO A 205 -8.35 -14.36 -10.05
C PRO A 205 -7.90 -15.34 -8.94
N VAL A 206 -6.79 -15.04 -8.28
CA VAL A 206 -6.27 -15.83 -7.15
C VAL A 206 -6.40 -14.98 -5.88
N PRO A 207 -7.01 -15.51 -4.82
CA PRO A 207 -7.12 -14.78 -3.57
C PRO A 207 -5.76 -14.30 -3.07
N ARG A 208 -5.67 -13.01 -2.79
CA ARG A 208 -4.44 -12.33 -2.39
C ARG A 208 -4.61 -11.64 -1.04
N LEU A 209 -3.64 -11.83 -0.18
CA LEU A 209 -3.48 -11.10 1.07
C LEU A 209 -2.06 -10.57 1.18
N LEU A 210 -1.93 -9.27 1.31
CA LEU A 210 -0.67 -8.60 1.59
C LEU A 210 -0.72 -7.98 2.98
N VAL A 211 0.43 -7.96 3.64
CA VAL A 211 0.71 -6.97 4.68
C VAL A 211 1.45 -5.81 4.02
N THR A 212 1.06 -4.59 4.33
CA THR A 212 1.62 -3.38 3.72
C THR A 212 1.95 -2.32 4.77
N VAL A 213 3.08 -1.66 4.61
CA VAL A 213 3.56 -0.60 5.51
C VAL A 213 3.94 0.62 4.69
N PRO A 214 3.25 1.75 4.86
CA PRO A 214 3.61 2.99 4.20
C PRO A 214 4.89 3.59 4.81
N ILE A 215 5.76 4.11 3.94
CA ILE A 215 7.06 4.69 4.29
C ILE A 215 7.18 6.07 3.64
N ASP A 216 7.66 7.07 4.37
CA ASP A 216 7.80 8.44 3.89
C ASP A 216 9.13 8.75 3.19
N LYS A 217 9.95 7.73 2.96
CA LYS A 217 11.21 7.79 2.20
C LYS A 217 11.01 7.19 0.82
N SER A 218 11.70 7.73 -0.18
CA SER A 218 11.79 7.11 -1.50
C SER A 218 12.60 5.80 -1.45
N ILE A 219 12.46 4.96 -2.46
CA ILE A 219 13.25 3.73 -2.57
C ILE A 219 14.75 4.03 -2.55
N ASP A 220 15.19 5.09 -3.25
CA ASP A 220 16.60 5.49 -3.28
C ASP A 220 17.11 5.93 -1.90
N GLU A 221 16.30 6.69 -1.14
CA GLU A 221 16.62 7.07 0.25
C GLU A 221 16.72 5.85 1.16
N ILE A 222 15.83 4.86 0.98
CA ILE A 222 15.83 3.62 1.76
C ILE A 222 17.09 2.80 1.46
N LEU A 223 17.39 2.59 0.18
CA LEU A 223 18.52 1.76 -0.23
C LEU A 223 19.88 2.41 0.04
N SER A 224 19.95 3.74 0.05
CA SER A 224 21.19 4.45 0.39
C SER A 224 21.61 4.24 1.85
N PHE A 225 20.67 3.97 2.74
CA PHE A 225 20.96 3.73 4.16
C PHE A 225 21.76 2.45 4.41
N THR A 226 21.57 1.43 3.57
CA THR A 226 22.26 0.13 3.74
C THR A 226 23.69 0.11 3.24
N ASN A 227 24.15 1.18 2.58
CA ASN A 227 25.50 1.30 2.02
C ASN A 227 26.47 2.06 2.95
N VAL A 228 26.08 2.35 4.18
CA VAL A 228 26.89 2.94 5.25
C VAL A 228 27.20 1.87 6.30
#